data_bb92dbe6d9f2ec9fd1d90da30306ad3c
#
_entry.id   bb92dbe6d9f2ec9fd1d90da30306ad3c
#
_cell.length_a   1.000
_cell.length_b   1.000
_cell.length_c   1.000
_cell.angle_alpha   90.00
_cell.angle_beta   90.00
_cell.angle_gamma   90.00
#
_symmetry.space_group_name_H-M   'P 1'
#
loop_
_entity.id
_entity.type
_entity.pdbx_description
1 polymer ?
#
loop_
_entity_poly.entity_id
_entity_poly.type
_entity_poly.pdbx_seq_one_letter_code
_entity_poly.pdbx_strand_id
1 'polypeptide(L)'
;MSTYHKSRMFSPKGFFECEGRGLQWLGEAHAQGGPRVVDVYGWGDGYLDIERISPCAPTREAARAFGVALARMHDAGATYFGSAPDGYEGTCYFGPLQDPVPMDTGTWSDAATYLAEGRLRPMVELGVARGELDRADRDLTERVIDALPQLLGRAADDKPARVHGDLWSGNVMWTDDSGTCEAVLIDPAAHGGHREEDLAMLHLFGMTYLTEILEGYQSVHPLKAGYLERRTLWQLYPIAGHCVFFGGGYVSEYRSMCRSLLATLR
;
A
#
# COMPACT_ATOMS: atom_id res chain seq x y z
N MET A 1 15.40 3.99 24.75
CA MET A 1 14.86 3.78 23.37
C MET A 1 15.57 4.77 22.47
N SER A 2 16.03 4.36 21.30
CA SER A 2 16.70 5.27 20.34
C SER A 2 15.67 5.78 19.34
N THR A 3 15.79 7.05 18.95
CA THR A 3 14.86 7.70 18.01
C THR A 3 15.45 7.72 16.61
N TYR A 4 14.61 7.47 15.61
CA TYR A 4 14.90 7.79 14.22
C TYR A 4 14.15 9.07 13.86
N HIS A 5 14.91 10.12 13.50
CA HIS A 5 14.38 11.41 13.10
C HIS A 5 14.28 11.47 11.58
N LYS A 6 13.06 11.39 11.05
CA LYS A 6 12.75 11.58 9.63
C LYS A 6 12.38 13.04 9.42
N SER A 7 13.08 13.72 8.53
CA SER A 7 12.80 15.16 8.30
C SER A 7 12.93 15.54 6.84
N ARG A 8 12.15 16.56 6.45
CA ARG A 8 12.20 17.18 5.14
C ARG A 8 11.90 18.67 5.27
N MET A 9 12.83 19.49 4.82
CA MET A 9 12.60 20.92 4.68
C MET A 9 11.53 21.17 3.58
N PHE A 10 10.56 22.05 3.87
CA PHE A 10 9.43 22.33 2.96
C PHE A 10 8.58 21.10 2.61
N SER A 11 8.33 20.22 3.58
CA SER A 11 7.35 19.15 3.40
C SER A 11 5.95 19.72 3.10
N PRO A 12 5.12 19.01 2.31
CA PRO A 12 3.73 19.40 2.16
C PRO A 12 3.02 19.44 3.52
N LYS A 13 2.06 20.36 3.66
CA LYS A 13 1.29 20.49 4.91
C LYS A 13 0.62 19.18 5.29
N GLY A 14 0.79 18.74 6.53
CA GLY A 14 0.18 17.51 7.05
C GLY A 14 0.87 16.22 6.61
N PHE A 15 1.97 16.27 5.83
CA PHE A 15 2.65 15.08 5.33
C PHE A 15 3.08 14.14 6.49
N PHE A 16 3.83 14.66 7.45
CA PHE A 16 4.29 13.87 8.60
C PHE A 16 3.18 13.54 9.60
N GLU A 17 2.16 14.40 9.70
CA GLU A 17 0.98 14.07 10.51
C GLU A 17 0.21 12.89 9.91
N CYS A 18 -0.02 12.86 8.58
CA CYS A 18 -0.68 11.75 7.91
C CYS A 18 0.07 10.44 8.14
N GLU A 19 1.39 10.45 7.97
CA GLU A 19 2.23 9.27 8.19
C GLU A 19 2.19 8.82 9.66
N GLY A 20 2.37 9.75 10.62
CA GLY A 20 2.32 9.45 12.04
C GLY A 20 0.96 8.90 12.49
N ARG A 21 -0.13 9.49 12.02
CA ARG A 21 -1.49 8.97 12.25
C ARG A 21 -1.70 7.61 11.60
N GLY A 22 -1.19 7.41 10.39
CA GLY A 22 -1.22 6.13 9.70
C GLY A 22 -0.53 5.02 10.50
N LEU A 23 0.67 5.28 11.00
CA LEU A 23 1.41 4.34 11.86
C LEU A 23 0.62 4.00 13.12
N GLN A 24 0.06 5.00 13.82
CA GLN A 24 -0.75 4.78 15.02
C GLN A 24 -1.99 3.94 14.71
N TRP A 25 -2.73 4.28 13.63
CA TRP A 25 -3.93 3.57 13.23
C TRP A 25 -3.64 2.10 12.85
N LEU A 26 -2.58 1.85 12.08
CA LEU A 26 -2.14 0.47 11.79
C LEU A 26 -1.77 -0.28 13.07
N GLY A 27 -1.06 0.39 14.00
CA GLY A 27 -0.63 -0.18 15.28
C GLY A 27 -1.77 -0.61 16.20
N GLU A 28 -2.96 0.02 16.12
CA GLU A 28 -4.13 -0.39 16.89
C GLU A 28 -4.52 -1.85 16.66
N ALA A 29 -4.28 -2.39 15.45
CA ALA A 29 -4.55 -3.78 15.12
C ALA A 29 -3.68 -4.77 15.91
N HIS A 30 -2.57 -4.31 16.51
CA HIS A 30 -1.67 -5.17 17.28
C HIS A 30 -2.36 -5.84 18.46
N ALA A 31 -3.30 -5.16 19.13
CA ALA A 31 -4.10 -5.71 20.23
C ALA A 31 -4.95 -6.93 19.78
N GLN A 32 -5.23 -7.05 18.50
CA GLN A 32 -5.99 -8.17 17.89
C GLN A 32 -5.06 -9.17 17.18
N GLY A 33 -3.74 -9.06 17.41
CA GLY A 33 -2.71 -9.90 16.81
C GLY A 33 -2.27 -9.45 15.41
N GLY A 34 -2.49 -8.19 15.07
CA GLY A 34 -1.88 -7.53 13.91
C GLY A 34 -0.36 -7.37 14.06
N PRO A 35 0.36 -6.99 13.00
CA PRO A 35 1.80 -6.84 13.01
C PRO A 35 2.23 -5.73 13.96
N ARG A 36 3.48 -5.80 14.42
CA ARG A 36 4.12 -4.68 15.07
C ARG A 36 4.30 -3.54 14.06
N VAL A 37 4.00 -2.33 14.50
CA VAL A 37 4.24 -1.08 13.77
C VAL A 37 5.20 -0.26 14.63
N VAL A 38 6.10 0.46 14.01
CA VAL A 38 7.08 1.31 14.72
C VAL A 38 6.36 2.33 15.61
N ASP A 39 6.86 2.55 16.82
CA ASP A 39 6.32 3.52 17.75
C ASP A 39 6.52 4.95 17.24
N VAL A 40 5.49 5.79 17.34
CA VAL A 40 5.53 7.21 16.99
C VAL A 40 5.74 8.03 18.26
N TYR A 41 6.81 8.81 18.30
CA TYR A 41 7.15 9.67 19.43
C TYR A 41 6.64 11.11 19.25
N GLY A 42 6.48 11.56 18.00
CA GLY A 42 5.94 12.87 17.69
C GLY A 42 6.14 13.27 16.23
N TRP A 43 5.45 14.31 15.82
CA TRP A 43 5.60 14.90 14.48
C TRP A 43 5.38 16.42 14.52
N GLY A 44 5.81 17.07 13.45
CA GLY A 44 5.60 18.51 13.17
C GLY A 44 5.59 18.77 11.67
N ASP A 45 5.53 20.03 11.27
CA ASP A 45 5.43 20.40 9.86
C ASP A 45 6.60 19.89 8.99
N GLY A 46 7.76 19.64 9.59
CA GLY A 46 8.95 19.23 8.85
C GLY A 46 9.60 17.94 9.33
N TYR A 47 8.98 17.20 10.26
CA TYR A 47 9.59 16.02 10.85
C TYR A 47 8.59 15.01 11.39
N LEU A 48 9.08 13.77 11.53
CA LEU A 48 8.46 12.68 12.24
C LEU A 48 9.54 11.95 13.06
N ASP A 49 9.31 11.81 14.36
CA ASP A 49 10.15 11.06 15.28
C ASP A 49 9.50 9.72 15.58
N ILE A 50 10.19 8.65 15.23
CA ILE A 50 9.74 7.28 15.42
C ILE A 50 10.80 6.44 16.12
N GLU A 51 10.41 5.27 16.56
CA GLU A 51 11.32 4.26 17.07
C GLU A 51 12.40 3.91 16.04
N ARG A 52 13.65 3.79 16.50
CA ARG A 52 14.73 3.25 15.68
C ARG A 52 14.79 1.74 15.83
N ILE A 53 14.57 1.03 14.75
CA ILE A 53 14.61 -0.43 14.72
C ILE A 53 16.06 -0.92 14.50
N SER A 54 16.49 -1.91 15.28
CA SER A 54 17.74 -2.64 15.07
C SER A 54 17.46 -3.82 14.14
N PRO A 55 17.97 -3.81 12.90
CA PRO A 55 17.58 -4.84 11.92
C PRO A 55 18.26 -6.20 12.21
N CYS A 56 17.52 -7.27 11.99
CA CYS A 56 18.03 -8.64 11.91
C CYS A 56 17.65 -9.31 10.58
N ALA A 57 18.20 -10.50 10.32
CA ALA A 57 17.77 -11.29 9.17
C ALA A 57 16.43 -11.97 9.44
N PRO A 58 15.47 -11.97 8.47
CA PRO A 58 14.21 -12.67 8.62
C PRO A 58 14.40 -14.18 8.75
N THR A 59 13.46 -14.83 9.46
CA THR A 59 13.32 -16.28 9.47
C THR A 59 12.03 -16.72 8.79
N ARG A 60 11.93 -17.99 8.39
CA ARG A 60 10.69 -18.53 7.79
C ARG A 60 9.52 -18.49 8.77
N GLU A 61 9.79 -18.74 10.05
CA GLU A 61 8.82 -18.69 11.13
C GLU A 61 8.29 -17.26 11.33
N ALA A 62 9.19 -16.27 11.39
CA ALA A 62 8.83 -14.87 11.49
C ALA A 62 8.03 -14.40 10.26
N ALA A 63 8.41 -14.82 9.06
CA ALA A 63 7.70 -14.50 7.83
C ALA A 63 6.28 -15.08 7.83
N ARG A 64 6.10 -16.35 8.25
CA ARG A 64 4.77 -16.95 8.42
C ARG A 64 3.93 -16.22 9.47
N ALA A 65 4.54 -15.89 10.62
CA ALA A 65 3.89 -15.12 11.69
C ALA A 65 3.45 -13.72 11.20
N PHE A 66 4.30 -13.06 10.42
CA PHE A 66 3.95 -11.78 9.79
C PHE A 66 2.74 -11.91 8.86
N GLY A 67 2.66 -12.96 8.05
CA GLY A 67 1.50 -13.21 7.19
C GLY A 67 0.20 -13.36 8.00
N VAL A 68 0.23 -14.11 9.11
CA VAL A 68 -0.90 -14.24 10.05
C VAL A 68 -1.30 -12.86 10.60
N ALA A 69 -0.32 -12.08 11.04
CA ALA A 69 -0.55 -10.77 11.63
C ALA A 69 -1.09 -9.76 10.60
N LEU A 70 -0.56 -9.77 9.37
CA LEU A 70 -1.03 -8.93 8.27
C LEU A 70 -2.50 -9.19 7.93
N ALA A 71 -2.91 -10.47 7.90
CA ALA A 71 -4.32 -10.81 7.68
C ALA A 71 -5.23 -10.22 8.76
N ARG A 72 -4.81 -10.26 10.02
CA ARG A 72 -5.55 -9.68 11.15
C ARG A 72 -5.62 -8.16 11.09
N MET A 73 -4.55 -7.49 10.66
CA MET A 73 -4.57 -6.04 10.43
C MET A 73 -5.58 -5.67 9.33
N HIS A 74 -5.59 -6.40 8.22
CA HIS A 74 -6.57 -6.18 7.17
C HIS A 74 -8.01 -6.45 7.67
N ASP A 75 -8.21 -7.49 8.49
CA ASP A 75 -9.52 -7.84 9.07
C ASP A 75 -10.01 -6.85 10.14
N ALA A 76 -9.11 -6.04 10.73
CA ALA A 76 -9.51 -4.91 11.57
C ALA A 76 -10.37 -3.90 10.79
N GLY A 77 -10.23 -3.89 9.46
CA GLY A 77 -11.10 -3.18 8.53
C GLY A 77 -10.93 -1.67 8.53
N ALA A 78 -11.70 -1.04 7.67
CA ALA A 78 -11.86 0.40 7.54
C ALA A 78 -13.32 0.73 7.24
N THR A 79 -13.72 1.99 7.46
CA THR A 79 -15.12 2.41 7.27
C THR A 79 -15.54 2.37 5.80
N TYR A 80 -14.67 2.84 4.91
CA TYR A 80 -14.87 2.88 3.46
C TYR A 80 -13.56 2.60 2.73
N PHE A 81 -13.65 2.22 1.47
CA PHE A 81 -12.49 2.31 0.57
C PHE A 81 -12.08 3.78 0.44
N GLY A 82 -10.79 4.06 0.50
CA GLY A 82 -10.23 5.41 0.43
C GLY A 82 -10.35 6.23 1.71
N SER A 83 -10.90 5.70 2.82
CA SER A 83 -10.90 6.44 4.08
C SER A 83 -9.49 6.68 4.57
N ALA A 84 -9.22 7.90 5.06
CA ALA A 84 -8.00 8.22 5.78
C ALA A 84 -7.93 7.44 7.11
N PRO A 85 -6.75 7.38 7.77
CA PRO A 85 -6.64 6.91 9.15
C PRO A 85 -7.67 7.59 10.07
N ASP A 86 -8.24 6.85 11.02
CA ASP A 86 -9.30 7.35 11.89
C ASP A 86 -8.90 8.65 12.59
N GLY A 87 -9.79 9.65 12.54
CA GLY A 87 -9.58 10.96 13.14
C GLY A 87 -8.61 11.89 12.38
N TYR A 88 -8.18 11.54 11.16
CA TYR A 88 -7.40 12.40 10.29
C TYR A 88 -8.27 12.95 9.15
N GLU A 89 -8.31 14.28 9.02
CA GLU A 89 -9.11 14.99 7.99
C GLU A 89 -8.22 15.75 6.98
N GLY A 90 -6.90 15.56 7.05
CA GLY A 90 -5.95 16.25 6.16
C GLY A 90 -5.73 15.49 4.85
N THR A 91 -4.80 16.02 4.05
CA THR A 91 -4.35 15.37 2.81
C THR A 91 -3.45 14.18 3.14
N CYS A 92 -3.77 13.01 2.58
CA CYS A 92 -2.87 11.86 2.58
C CYS A 92 -1.89 11.94 1.41
N TYR A 93 -0.79 11.21 1.52
CA TYR A 93 0.28 11.25 0.52
C TYR A 93 0.75 9.84 0.16
N PHE A 94 1.25 9.72 -1.08
CA PHE A 94 1.91 8.52 -1.60
C PHE A 94 3.22 8.90 -2.27
N GLY A 95 4.21 8.02 -2.20
CA GLY A 95 5.47 8.15 -2.91
C GLY A 95 6.65 8.58 -2.04
N PRO A 96 7.82 8.83 -2.67
CA PRO A 96 9.07 9.05 -1.97
C PRO A 96 9.05 10.35 -1.15
N LEU A 97 9.79 10.35 -0.03
CA LEU A 97 9.92 11.52 0.86
C LEU A 97 10.29 12.81 0.11
N GLN A 98 11.06 12.71 -0.97
CA GLN A 98 11.53 13.86 -1.76
C GLN A 98 10.47 14.44 -2.71
N ASP A 99 9.48 13.63 -3.11
CA ASP A 99 8.42 14.03 -4.04
C ASP A 99 7.10 13.32 -3.73
N PRO A 100 6.55 13.46 -2.50
CA PRO A 100 5.25 12.87 -2.18
C PRO A 100 4.15 13.58 -2.95
N VAL A 101 3.23 12.80 -3.48
CA VAL A 101 2.05 13.32 -4.20
C VAL A 101 0.80 13.14 -3.35
N PRO A 102 -0.18 14.06 -3.44
CA PRO A 102 -1.46 13.86 -2.78
C PRO A 102 -2.09 12.52 -3.20
N MET A 103 -2.63 11.82 -2.22
CA MET A 103 -3.40 10.61 -2.40
C MET A 103 -4.84 10.91 -2.02
N ASP A 104 -5.76 10.75 -2.97
CA ASP A 104 -7.17 11.06 -2.74
C ASP A 104 -7.76 10.16 -1.67
N THR A 105 -8.46 10.78 -0.74
CA THR A 105 -9.27 10.14 0.28
C THR A 105 -10.75 10.29 -0.04
N GLY A 106 -11.57 9.32 0.37
CA GLY A 106 -13.01 9.36 0.07
C GLY A 106 -13.78 8.27 0.81
N THR A 107 -15.05 8.12 0.43
CA THR A 107 -15.99 7.21 1.06
C THR A 107 -16.61 6.28 0.01
N TRP A 108 -15.76 5.63 -0.77
CA TRP A 108 -16.22 4.70 -1.81
C TRP A 108 -16.76 3.42 -1.19
N SER A 109 -17.91 2.98 -1.66
CA SER A 109 -18.58 1.77 -1.16
C SER A 109 -18.09 0.48 -1.81
N ASP A 110 -17.41 0.58 -2.95
CA ASP A 110 -16.94 -0.56 -3.72
C ASP A 110 -15.49 -0.37 -4.22
N ALA A 111 -14.82 -1.50 -4.39
CA ALA A 111 -13.41 -1.55 -4.77
C ALA A 111 -13.14 -1.03 -6.19
N ALA A 112 -14.08 -1.22 -7.13
CA ALA A 112 -13.90 -0.79 -8.53
C ALA A 112 -13.90 0.74 -8.63
N THR A 113 -14.91 1.39 -8.05
CA THR A 113 -14.98 2.85 -8.02
C THR A 113 -13.80 3.46 -7.26
N TYR A 114 -13.44 2.89 -6.12
CA TYR A 114 -12.27 3.30 -5.36
C TYR A 114 -10.97 3.22 -6.20
N LEU A 115 -10.71 2.09 -6.86
CA LEU A 115 -9.50 1.92 -7.67
C LEU A 115 -9.50 2.88 -8.86
N ALA A 116 -10.65 3.09 -9.51
CA ALA A 116 -10.79 4.02 -10.62
C ALA A 116 -10.57 5.48 -10.20
N GLU A 117 -11.43 5.96 -9.28
CA GLU A 117 -11.54 7.40 -8.94
C GLU A 117 -10.50 7.85 -7.92
N GLY A 118 -10.20 6.97 -6.95
CA GLY A 118 -9.29 7.29 -5.85
C GLY A 118 -7.83 6.97 -6.15
N ARG A 119 -7.54 6.20 -7.20
CA ARG A 119 -6.19 5.71 -7.45
C ARG A 119 -5.73 5.92 -8.90
N LEU A 120 -6.31 5.22 -9.87
CA LEU A 120 -5.77 5.18 -11.23
C LEU A 120 -5.91 6.52 -11.96
N ARG A 121 -7.13 7.10 -12.02
CA ARG A 121 -7.33 8.38 -12.70
C ARG A 121 -6.46 9.50 -12.15
N PRO A 122 -6.47 9.80 -10.83
CA PRO A 122 -5.67 10.88 -10.29
C PRO A 122 -4.18 10.73 -10.58
N MET A 123 -3.64 9.51 -10.45
CA MET A 123 -2.22 9.25 -10.67
C MET A 123 -1.84 9.38 -12.16
N VAL A 124 -2.68 8.88 -13.07
CA VAL A 124 -2.43 9.00 -14.52
C VAL A 124 -2.58 10.45 -14.98
N GLU A 125 -3.58 11.19 -14.49
CA GLU A 125 -3.71 12.62 -14.78
C GLU A 125 -2.50 13.42 -14.30
N LEU A 126 -1.98 13.09 -13.12
CA LEU A 126 -0.74 13.69 -12.62
C LEU A 126 0.46 13.34 -13.53
N GLY A 127 0.56 12.08 -13.98
CA GLY A 127 1.59 11.65 -14.93
C GLY A 127 1.53 12.39 -16.25
N VAL A 128 0.33 12.63 -16.78
CA VAL A 128 0.12 13.44 -18.00
C VAL A 128 0.50 14.90 -17.73
N ALA A 129 0.09 15.46 -16.60
CA ALA A 129 0.43 16.85 -16.25
C ALA A 129 1.94 17.07 -16.08
N ARG A 130 2.67 16.06 -15.62
CA ARG A 130 4.14 16.08 -15.51
C ARG A 130 4.87 15.75 -16.83
N GLY A 131 4.15 15.27 -17.85
CA GLY A 131 4.72 14.89 -19.14
C GLY A 131 5.39 13.51 -19.17
N GLU A 132 5.22 12.71 -18.13
CA GLU A 132 5.75 11.33 -18.04
C GLU A 132 4.84 10.31 -18.73
N LEU A 133 3.53 10.56 -18.71
CA LEU A 133 2.51 9.81 -19.43
C LEU A 133 1.87 10.68 -20.52
N ASP A 134 1.20 10.06 -21.47
CA ASP A 134 0.54 10.76 -22.57
C ASP A 134 -0.97 10.45 -22.64
N ARG A 135 -1.65 11.04 -23.63
CA ARG A 135 -3.08 10.82 -23.85
C ARG A 135 -3.40 9.34 -24.14
N ALA A 136 -2.52 8.64 -24.82
CA ALA A 136 -2.75 7.22 -25.14
C ALA A 136 -2.67 6.35 -23.87
N ASP A 137 -1.86 6.75 -22.86
CA ASP A 137 -1.80 6.09 -21.58
C ASP A 137 -3.08 6.32 -20.78
N ARG A 138 -3.62 7.55 -20.81
CA ARG A 138 -4.94 7.85 -20.23
C ARG A 138 -6.02 6.98 -20.88
N ASP A 139 -6.11 6.96 -22.21
CA ASP A 139 -7.12 6.19 -22.95
C ASP A 139 -6.96 4.67 -22.67
N LEU A 140 -5.73 4.20 -22.49
CA LEU A 140 -5.44 2.80 -22.12
C LEU A 140 -5.90 2.50 -20.69
N THR A 141 -5.68 3.42 -19.77
CA THR A 141 -6.13 3.30 -18.37
C THR A 141 -7.65 3.28 -18.27
N GLU A 142 -8.34 4.17 -19.00
CA GLU A 142 -9.82 4.17 -19.02
C GLU A 142 -10.38 2.82 -19.48
N ARG A 143 -9.77 2.18 -20.48
CA ARG A 143 -10.18 0.84 -20.91
C ARG A 143 -10.00 -0.22 -19.80
N VAL A 144 -8.96 -0.11 -18.96
CA VAL A 144 -8.78 -0.99 -17.80
C VAL A 144 -9.86 -0.68 -16.76
N ILE A 145 -10.14 0.61 -16.52
CA ILE A 145 -11.18 1.06 -15.59
C ILE A 145 -12.56 0.52 -15.99
N ASP A 146 -12.92 0.62 -17.27
CA ASP A 146 -14.17 0.05 -17.79
C ASP A 146 -14.28 -1.46 -17.56
N ALA A 147 -13.14 -2.15 -17.50
CA ALA A 147 -13.06 -3.59 -17.28
C ALA A 147 -12.95 -4.01 -15.81
N LEU A 148 -12.83 -3.06 -14.85
CA LEU A 148 -12.64 -3.37 -13.43
C LEU A 148 -13.66 -4.38 -12.85
N PRO A 149 -14.96 -4.29 -13.15
CA PRO A 149 -15.91 -5.29 -12.62
C PRO A 149 -15.56 -6.73 -13.01
N GLN A 150 -15.05 -6.93 -14.23
CA GLN A 150 -14.66 -8.25 -14.72
C GLN A 150 -13.29 -8.67 -14.17
N LEU A 151 -12.34 -7.74 -14.10
CA LEU A 151 -10.98 -7.99 -13.60
C LEU A 151 -10.98 -8.30 -12.10
N LEU A 152 -11.78 -7.61 -11.31
CA LEU A 152 -11.95 -7.87 -9.87
C LEU A 152 -12.71 -9.18 -9.62
N GLY A 153 -13.69 -9.51 -10.45
CA GLY A 153 -14.51 -10.71 -10.28
C GLY A 153 -15.05 -10.80 -8.85
N ARG A 154 -14.85 -11.96 -8.21
CA ARG A 154 -15.35 -12.19 -6.83
C ARG A 154 -14.64 -11.35 -5.75
N ALA A 155 -13.48 -10.78 -6.04
CA ALA A 155 -12.80 -9.88 -5.10
C ALA A 155 -13.50 -8.52 -4.95
N ALA A 156 -14.36 -8.14 -5.90
CA ALA A 156 -15.19 -6.94 -5.79
C ALA A 156 -16.12 -6.94 -4.56
N ASP A 157 -16.43 -8.13 -4.02
CA ASP A 157 -17.30 -8.28 -2.84
C ASP A 157 -16.54 -8.17 -1.51
N ASP A 158 -15.22 -7.93 -1.54
CA ASP A 158 -14.44 -7.74 -0.31
C ASP A 158 -14.80 -6.42 0.36
N LYS A 159 -14.72 -6.41 1.69
CA LYS A 159 -14.94 -5.20 2.48
C LYS A 159 -13.65 -4.37 2.54
N PRO A 160 -13.76 -3.06 2.81
CA PRO A 160 -12.59 -2.23 3.04
C PRO A 160 -11.71 -2.82 4.15
N ALA A 161 -10.43 -2.97 3.85
CA ALA A 161 -9.40 -3.45 4.76
C ALA A 161 -8.57 -2.26 5.28
N ARG A 162 -7.98 -2.42 6.44
CA ARG A 162 -6.95 -1.53 6.96
C ARG A 162 -5.64 -1.87 6.28
N VAL A 163 -5.23 -1.10 5.26
CA VAL A 163 -4.03 -1.40 4.47
C VAL A 163 -2.88 -0.46 4.81
N HIS A 164 -1.67 -0.99 4.68
CA HIS A 164 -0.43 -0.20 4.77
C HIS A 164 -0.30 0.77 3.60
N GLY A 165 -0.71 0.36 2.40
CA GLY A 165 -0.78 1.18 1.20
C GLY A 165 0.54 1.39 0.44
N ASP A 166 1.67 1.03 1.06
CA ASP A 166 3.01 1.01 0.43
C ASP A 166 3.84 -0.16 0.97
N LEU A 167 3.29 -1.38 0.95
CA LEU A 167 3.85 -2.56 1.61
C LEU A 167 4.83 -3.31 0.70
N TRP A 168 5.93 -2.68 0.33
CA TRP A 168 7.04 -3.37 -0.32
C TRP A 168 8.08 -3.83 0.69
N SER A 169 9.03 -4.66 0.27
CA SER A 169 10.01 -5.27 1.18
C SER A 169 10.85 -4.28 1.99
N GLY A 170 11.04 -3.05 1.50
CA GLY A 170 11.77 -1.99 2.20
C GLY A 170 11.00 -1.38 3.39
N ASN A 171 9.68 -1.52 3.41
CA ASN A 171 8.82 -1.01 4.47
C ASN A 171 8.44 -2.10 5.50
N VAL A 172 9.04 -3.29 5.39
CA VAL A 172 8.96 -4.38 6.37
C VAL A 172 10.34 -4.61 6.95
N MET A 173 10.61 -4.04 8.11
CA MET A 173 11.83 -4.29 8.86
C MET A 173 11.70 -5.56 9.70
N TRP A 174 12.81 -6.22 9.95
CA TRP A 174 12.88 -7.40 10.80
C TRP A 174 13.78 -7.09 11.99
N THR A 175 13.33 -7.43 13.21
CA THR A 175 14.08 -7.21 14.45
C THR A 175 13.95 -8.40 15.37
N ASP A 176 14.92 -8.56 16.27
CA ASP A 176 14.92 -9.55 17.34
C ASP A 176 15.05 -8.90 18.74
N ASP A 177 14.72 -7.59 18.81
CA ASP A 177 14.79 -6.82 20.07
C ASP A 177 13.92 -7.41 21.19
N SER A 178 12.87 -8.16 20.84
CA SER A 178 12.04 -8.92 21.79
C SER A 178 12.59 -10.30 22.17
N GLY A 179 13.74 -10.70 21.62
CA GLY A 179 14.33 -12.04 21.73
C GLY A 179 13.79 -13.06 20.73
N THR A 180 12.87 -12.64 19.85
CA THR A 180 12.33 -13.43 18.74
C THR A 180 12.23 -12.57 17.51
N CYS A 181 12.68 -13.10 16.34
CA CYS A 181 12.58 -12.35 15.08
C CYS A 181 11.12 -12.06 14.75
N GLU A 182 10.80 -10.79 14.51
CA GLU A 182 9.48 -10.30 14.11
C GLU A 182 9.58 -9.21 13.04
N ALA A 183 8.48 -9.02 12.29
CA ALA A 183 8.34 -7.93 11.34
C ALA A 183 7.82 -6.66 12.02
N VAL A 184 8.37 -5.52 11.63
CA VAL A 184 7.93 -4.18 12.05
C VAL A 184 7.63 -3.36 10.81
N LEU A 185 6.44 -2.77 10.73
CA LEU A 185 6.01 -1.92 9.63
C LEU A 185 6.45 -0.48 9.83
N ILE A 186 6.91 0.14 8.73
CA ILE A 186 7.36 1.53 8.67
C ILE A 186 6.84 2.21 7.39
N ASP A 187 6.87 3.54 7.34
CA ASP A 187 6.65 4.37 6.14
C ASP A 187 5.34 4.06 5.37
N PRO A 188 4.16 4.03 6.01
CA PRO A 188 2.92 3.70 5.36
C PRO A 188 2.33 4.86 4.56
N ALA A 189 1.53 4.50 3.54
CA ALA A 189 0.49 5.33 2.95
C ALA A 189 -0.89 4.82 3.43
N ALA A 190 -1.09 4.74 4.74
CA ALA A 190 -2.19 4.03 5.38
C ALA A 190 -3.56 4.58 4.99
N HIS A 191 -4.48 3.69 4.64
CA HIS A 191 -5.85 4.05 4.26
C HIS A 191 -6.78 2.82 4.30
N GLY A 192 -8.08 3.06 4.14
CA GLY A 192 -9.03 2.01 3.83
C GLY A 192 -8.87 1.57 2.38
N GLY A 193 -8.40 0.34 2.15
CA GLY A 193 -8.11 -0.17 0.81
C GLY A 193 -8.60 -1.60 0.60
N HIS A 194 -8.19 -2.20 -0.51
CA HIS A 194 -8.43 -3.61 -0.75
C HIS A 194 -7.23 -4.43 -0.26
N ARG A 195 -7.47 -5.52 0.48
CA ARG A 195 -6.41 -6.37 1.06
C ARG A 195 -5.36 -6.87 0.06
N GLU A 196 -5.77 -7.07 -1.20
CA GLU A 196 -4.86 -7.52 -2.25
C GLU A 196 -3.86 -6.44 -2.70
N GLU A 197 -4.06 -5.16 -2.35
CA GLU A 197 -3.11 -4.06 -2.63
C GLU A 197 -1.76 -4.32 -1.95
N ASP A 198 -1.79 -4.52 -0.63
CA ASP A 198 -0.57 -4.79 0.14
C ASP A 198 0.08 -6.10 -0.28
N LEU A 199 -0.72 -7.13 -0.53
CA LEU A 199 -0.21 -8.42 -0.99
C LEU A 199 0.42 -8.34 -2.38
N ALA A 200 -0.16 -7.55 -3.29
CA ALA A 200 0.40 -7.31 -4.61
C ALA A 200 1.71 -6.52 -4.55
N MET A 201 1.80 -5.58 -3.60
CA MET A 201 3.00 -4.78 -3.37
C MET A 201 4.17 -5.64 -2.87
N LEU A 202 3.94 -6.63 -1.99
CA LEU A 202 4.95 -7.59 -1.56
C LEU A 202 5.58 -8.39 -2.72
N HIS A 203 4.84 -8.59 -3.82
CA HIS A 203 5.37 -9.24 -5.01
C HIS A 203 6.21 -8.32 -5.91
N LEU A 204 6.04 -7.00 -5.80
CA LEU A 204 6.52 -6.07 -6.84
C LEU A 204 8.04 -5.96 -6.90
N PHE A 205 8.71 -5.86 -5.74
CA PHE A 205 10.17 -5.68 -5.67
C PHE A 205 10.90 -6.85 -5.01
N GLY A 206 10.22 -7.98 -4.88
CA GLY A 206 10.77 -9.16 -4.22
C GLY A 206 10.69 -9.05 -2.69
N MET A 207 10.15 -10.07 -2.06
CA MET A 207 10.04 -10.19 -0.61
C MET A 207 10.63 -11.52 -0.17
N THR A 208 11.58 -11.48 0.79
CA THR A 208 12.16 -12.71 1.34
C THR A 208 11.08 -13.53 2.05
N TYR A 209 11.04 -14.83 1.78
CA TYR A 209 10.03 -15.76 2.33
C TYR A 209 8.57 -15.38 2.01
N LEU A 210 8.32 -14.80 0.83
CA LEU A 210 6.96 -14.42 0.41
C LEU A 210 5.98 -15.59 0.44
N THR A 211 6.41 -16.80 0.10
CA THR A 211 5.58 -18.00 0.18
C THR A 211 5.08 -18.24 1.59
N GLU A 212 5.98 -18.17 2.58
CA GLU A 212 5.66 -18.35 3.99
C GLU A 212 4.70 -17.24 4.51
N ILE A 213 4.90 -16.00 4.05
CA ILE A 213 4.00 -14.87 4.36
C ILE A 213 2.60 -15.16 3.83
N LEU A 214 2.47 -15.56 2.56
CA LEU A 214 1.18 -15.85 1.94
C LEU A 214 0.49 -17.08 2.55
N GLU A 215 1.24 -18.11 2.92
CA GLU A 215 0.71 -19.26 3.65
C GLU A 215 0.19 -18.86 5.03
N GLY A 216 0.94 -18.04 5.78
CA GLY A 216 0.50 -17.47 7.05
C GLY A 216 -0.76 -16.64 6.90
N TYR A 217 -0.79 -15.75 5.92
CA TYR A 217 -1.95 -14.91 5.59
C TYR A 217 -3.20 -15.76 5.32
N GLN A 218 -3.10 -16.71 4.41
CA GLN A 218 -4.22 -17.57 4.00
C GLN A 218 -4.70 -18.54 5.09
N SER A 219 -3.87 -18.80 6.10
CA SER A 219 -4.29 -19.60 7.27
C SER A 219 -5.33 -18.88 8.14
N VAL A 220 -5.39 -17.53 8.06
CA VAL A 220 -6.36 -16.66 8.76
C VAL A 220 -7.46 -16.22 7.81
N HIS A 221 -7.08 -15.69 6.66
CA HIS A 221 -7.99 -15.15 5.67
C HIS A 221 -7.69 -15.77 4.28
N PRO A 222 -8.42 -16.82 3.88
CA PRO A 222 -8.24 -17.41 2.55
C PRO A 222 -8.54 -16.42 1.43
N LEU A 223 -7.59 -16.25 0.52
CA LEU A 223 -7.73 -15.37 -0.62
C LEU A 223 -8.73 -15.94 -1.63
N LYS A 224 -9.50 -15.08 -2.26
CA LYS A 224 -10.46 -15.47 -3.29
C LYS A 224 -9.74 -16.01 -4.53
N ALA A 225 -10.36 -17.00 -5.17
CA ALA A 225 -9.84 -17.57 -6.42
C ALA A 225 -9.50 -16.44 -7.44
N GLY A 226 -8.40 -16.60 -8.18
CA GLY A 226 -7.92 -15.60 -9.12
C GLY A 226 -7.05 -14.50 -8.49
N TYR A 227 -6.62 -14.63 -7.22
CA TYR A 227 -5.74 -13.66 -6.58
C TYR A 227 -4.44 -13.43 -7.36
N LEU A 228 -3.76 -14.49 -7.81
CA LEU A 228 -2.49 -14.35 -8.53
C LEU A 228 -2.65 -13.64 -9.87
N GLU A 229 -3.77 -13.85 -10.54
CA GLU A 229 -4.13 -13.18 -11.79
C GLU A 229 -4.45 -11.71 -11.56
N ARG A 230 -5.15 -11.38 -10.45
CA ARG A 230 -5.49 -10.00 -10.08
C ARG A 230 -4.30 -9.19 -9.56
N ARG A 231 -3.21 -9.84 -9.18
CA ARG A 231 -2.01 -9.16 -8.67
C ARG A 231 -1.58 -8.00 -9.57
N THR A 232 -1.53 -8.21 -10.88
CA THR A 232 -1.15 -7.17 -11.85
C THR A 232 -2.10 -5.96 -11.80
N LEU A 233 -3.38 -6.18 -11.55
CA LEU A 233 -4.36 -5.11 -11.41
C LEU A 233 -4.01 -4.19 -10.22
N TRP A 234 -3.75 -4.76 -9.06
CA TRP A 234 -3.41 -3.98 -7.86
C TRP A 234 -2.02 -3.34 -7.92
N GLN A 235 -1.12 -3.84 -8.75
CA GLN A 235 0.19 -3.25 -9.02
C GLN A 235 0.13 -2.03 -9.96
N LEU A 236 -0.99 -1.79 -10.66
CA LEU A 236 -1.07 -0.66 -11.60
C LEU A 236 -0.89 0.69 -10.92
N TYR A 237 -1.50 0.89 -9.74
CA TYR A 237 -1.39 2.17 -9.03
C TYR A 237 0.07 2.47 -8.61
N PRO A 238 0.79 1.61 -7.89
CA PRO A 238 2.17 1.88 -7.56
C PRO A 238 3.07 2.02 -8.80
N ILE A 239 2.86 1.26 -9.87
CA ILE A 239 3.65 1.43 -11.11
C ILE A 239 3.30 2.74 -11.82
N ALA A 240 2.03 3.18 -11.84
CA ALA A 240 1.68 4.53 -12.31
C ALA A 240 2.39 5.62 -11.50
N GLY A 241 2.46 5.45 -10.17
CA GLY A 241 3.27 6.32 -9.31
C GLY A 241 4.76 6.31 -9.70
N HIS A 242 5.34 5.15 -9.96
CA HIS A 242 6.73 5.06 -10.43
C HIS A 242 6.93 5.74 -11.79
N CYS A 243 5.93 5.72 -12.69
CA CYS A 243 5.99 6.54 -13.91
C CYS A 243 6.09 8.03 -13.56
N VAL A 244 5.29 8.50 -12.60
CA VAL A 244 5.26 9.90 -12.16
C VAL A 244 6.58 10.35 -11.50
N PHE A 245 7.19 9.46 -10.71
CA PHE A 245 8.41 9.79 -9.94
C PHE A 245 9.70 9.59 -10.73
N PHE A 246 9.75 8.59 -11.61
CA PHE A 246 11.00 8.11 -12.22
C PHE A 246 10.94 8.02 -13.75
N GLY A 247 9.74 8.02 -14.35
CA GLY A 247 9.58 7.91 -15.81
C GLY A 247 10.19 6.66 -16.43
N GLY A 248 10.68 6.78 -17.65
CA GLY A 248 11.56 5.79 -18.29
C GLY A 248 10.94 4.41 -18.48
N GLY A 249 11.62 3.39 -17.95
CA GLY A 249 11.21 1.98 -18.10
C GLY A 249 9.86 1.66 -17.48
N TYR A 250 9.46 2.36 -16.39
CA TYR A 250 8.18 2.17 -15.75
C TYR A 250 6.98 2.49 -16.63
N VAL A 251 7.12 3.46 -17.56
CA VAL A 251 6.07 3.77 -18.55
C VAL A 251 5.82 2.57 -19.48
N SER A 252 6.89 1.91 -19.94
CA SER A 252 6.78 0.72 -20.77
C SER A 252 6.17 -0.46 -20.00
N GLU A 253 6.53 -0.61 -18.74
CA GLU A 253 5.98 -1.62 -17.83
C GLU A 253 4.48 -1.38 -17.61
N TYR A 254 4.08 -0.17 -17.22
CA TYR A 254 2.68 0.22 -17.05
C TYR A 254 1.83 -0.11 -18.28
N ARG A 255 2.30 0.29 -19.47
CA ARG A 255 1.62 0.00 -20.74
C ARG A 255 1.48 -1.51 -20.99
N SER A 256 2.52 -2.28 -20.66
CA SER A 256 2.51 -3.75 -20.79
C SER A 256 1.49 -4.38 -19.84
N MET A 257 1.45 -3.94 -18.60
CA MET A 257 0.51 -4.43 -17.58
C MET A 257 -0.95 -4.15 -17.98
N CYS A 258 -1.27 -2.94 -18.42
CA CYS A 258 -2.61 -2.59 -18.89
C CYS A 258 -3.05 -3.47 -20.08
N ARG A 259 -2.16 -3.66 -21.07
CA ARG A 259 -2.45 -4.52 -22.22
C ARG A 259 -2.64 -5.99 -21.83
N SER A 260 -1.83 -6.49 -20.89
CA SER A 260 -1.93 -7.85 -20.37
C SER A 260 -3.28 -8.08 -19.69
N LEU A 261 -3.70 -7.16 -18.81
CA LEU A 261 -5.00 -7.24 -18.15
C LEU A 261 -6.16 -7.26 -19.17
N LEU A 262 -6.14 -6.38 -20.16
CA LEU A 262 -7.18 -6.35 -21.19
C LEU A 262 -7.17 -7.59 -22.09
N ALA A 263 -6.03 -8.27 -22.24
CA ALA A 263 -5.93 -9.51 -23.01
C ALA A 263 -6.56 -10.71 -22.29
N THR A 264 -6.64 -10.71 -20.96
CA THR A 264 -7.29 -11.78 -20.18
C THR A 264 -8.81 -11.81 -20.32
N LEU A 265 -9.40 -10.76 -20.87
CA LEU A 265 -10.86 -10.62 -21.04
C LEU A 265 -11.36 -11.11 -22.42
N ARG A 266 -10.46 -11.58 -23.28
CA ARG A 266 -10.77 -12.11 -24.61
C ARG A 266 -10.86 -13.62 -24.56
#